data_63522c5f2a05847307022d7371e74cd6
#
_entry.id   63522c5f2a05847307022d7371e74cd6
#
_cell.length_a   1.000
_cell.length_b   1.000
_cell.length_c   1.000
_cell.angle_alpha   90.00
_cell.angle_beta   90.00
_cell.angle_gamma   90.00
#
_symmetry.space_group_name_H-M   'P 1'
#
loop_
_entity.id
_entity.type
_entity.pdbx_description
1 polymer ?
#
loop_
_entity_poly.entity_id
_entity_poly.type
_entity_poly.pdbx_seq_one_letter_code
_entity_poly.pdbx_strand_id
1 'polypeptide(L)'
;MCLSDKFFSTFVLSFAFLICLLPGTLYAAHGVSLDGTLKYPAGFDHFDYVEPVAKKGGLLTLHALGSFDKMNPFTLKGTEAFGLFGIENSLIFETLAVGSLDEPFAAYGLLAKDIELAEDKKSVLFTLNENARFSDGTPVTVEDVKFSLDTLKSDLAHPSYQMYYQDISEAKIEDKAQGKIRFLFSRPNRELHIIALQMPVLNKKFYTEHGFGSESTADPLLPPVGSGPYIVKEVN
;
A
#
# COMPACT_ATOMS: atom_id res chain seq x y z
N MET A 1 34.02 -41.64 -41.66
CA MET A 1 33.35 -40.33 -41.85
C MET A 1 31.89 -40.48 -41.38
N CYS A 2 31.42 -39.72 -40.46
CA CYS A 2 30.06 -39.66 -39.90
C CYS A 2 29.86 -40.15 -38.46
N LEU A 3 30.67 -39.67 -37.52
CA LEU A 3 30.35 -39.74 -36.07
C LEU A 3 30.41 -38.38 -35.38
N SER A 4 30.85 -37.33 -36.07
CA SER A 4 31.03 -35.96 -35.52
C SER A 4 29.73 -35.13 -35.51
N ASP A 5 28.86 -35.31 -36.49
CA ASP A 5 27.68 -34.45 -36.67
C ASP A 5 26.52 -34.74 -35.71
N LYS A 6 26.43 -36.00 -35.23
CA LYS A 6 25.35 -36.35 -34.26
C LYS A 6 25.66 -35.88 -32.85
N PHE A 7 26.93 -35.77 -32.45
CA PHE A 7 27.32 -35.25 -31.13
C PHE A 7 27.10 -33.75 -31.04
N PHE A 8 27.37 -33.02 -32.11
CA PHE A 8 27.17 -31.57 -32.13
C PHE A 8 25.69 -31.15 -32.09
N SER A 9 24.85 -31.89 -32.81
CA SER A 9 23.38 -31.65 -32.80
C SER A 9 22.74 -31.93 -31.44
N THR A 10 23.19 -32.97 -30.73
CA THR A 10 22.66 -33.32 -29.39
C THR A 10 23.10 -32.33 -28.34
N PHE A 11 24.32 -31.78 -28.45
CA PHE A 11 24.82 -30.79 -27.51
C PHE A 11 24.14 -29.42 -27.67
N VAL A 12 23.85 -29.00 -28.90
CA VAL A 12 23.14 -27.75 -29.20
C VAL A 12 21.67 -27.85 -28.73
N LEU A 13 21.00 -28.98 -28.90
CA LEU A 13 19.65 -29.17 -28.40
C LEU A 13 19.58 -29.21 -26.87
N SER A 14 20.53 -29.79 -26.18
CA SER A 14 20.59 -29.79 -24.70
C SER A 14 20.88 -28.41 -24.13
N PHE A 15 21.70 -27.61 -24.83
CA PHE A 15 21.98 -26.23 -24.38
C PHE A 15 20.83 -25.29 -24.63
N ALA A 16 20.06 -25.46 -25.74
CA ALA A 16 18.87 -24.70 -26.03
C ALA A 16 17.74 -24.99 -25.03
N PHE A 17 17.63 -26.24 -24.53
CA PHE A 17 16.61 -26.62 -23.54
C PHE A 17 16.93 -26.09 -22.13
N LEU A 18 18.23 -25.87 -21.81
CA LEU A 18 18.63 -25.32 -20.51
C LEU A 18 18.38 -23.82 -20.40
N ILE A 19 18.35 -23.08 -21.52
CA ILE A 19 18.08 -21.64 -21.54
C ILE A 19 16.58 -21.34 -21.31
N CYS A 20 15.69 -22.27 -21.64
CA CYS A 20 14.23 -22.11 -21.42
C CYS A 20 13.77 -22.29 -19.95
N LEU A 21 14.67 -22.67 -19.04
CA LEU A 21 14.37 -22.92 -17.62
C LEU A 21 14.88 -21.80 -16.68
N LEU A 22 15.30 -20.65 -17.21
CA LEU A 22 15.57 -19.51 -16.35
C LEU A 22 14.22 -18.99 -15.84
N PRO A 23 13.92 -19.10 -14.53
CA PRO A 23 12.73 -18.47 -13.98
C PRO A 23 12.86 -16.98 -14.29
N GLY A 24 11.84 -16.41 -14.91
CA GLY A 24 11.73 -14.97 -15.08
C GLY A 24 12.03 -14.32 -13.72
N THR A 25 13.06 -13.51 -13.63
CA THR A 25 13.39 -12.78 -12.41
C THR A 25 12.27 -11.77 -12.19
N LEU A 26 11.34 -12.08 -11.26
CA LEU A 26 10.45 -11.08 -10.69
C LEU A 26 11.34 -10.03 -10.03
N TYR A 27 11.47 -8.87 -10.63
CA TYR A 27 12.19 -7.77 -10.02
C TYR A 27 11.28 -7.12 -8.97
N ALA A 28 11.67 -7.24 -7.70
CA ALA A 28 11.17 -6.36 -6.67
C ALA A 28 11.56 -4.93 -7.05
N ALA A 29 10.58 -4.06 -7.14
CA ALA A 29 10.77 -2.68 -7.53
C ALA A 29 10.38 -1.75 -6.36
N HIS A 30 11.15 -0.68 -6.16
CA HIS A 30 10.88 0.37 -5.19
C HIS A 30 9.67 1.24 -5.56
N GLY A 31 9.11 1.04 -6.74
CA GLY A 31 7.94 1.74 -7.27
C GLY A 31 7.34 1.03 -8.47
N VAL A 32 6.18 1.47 -8.90
CA VAL A 32 5.47 0.99 -10.09
C VAL A 32 4.86 2.16 -10.85
N SER A 33 4.69 1.99 -12.16
CA SER A 33 3.93 2.89 -13.02
C SER A 33 3.08 2.11 -14.01
N LEU A 34 2.09 2.77 -14.61
CA LEU A 34 1.24 2.13 -15.62
C LEU A 34 1.98 1.83 -16.93
N ASP A 35 2.98 2.62 -17.27
CA ASP A 35 3.79 2.48 -18.50
C ASP A 35 5.10 1.72 -18.29
N GLY A 36 5.43 1.38 -17.02
CA GLY A 36 6.63 0.65 -16.66
C GLY A 36 7.88 1.51 -16.51
N THR A 37 7.77 2.85 -16.63
CA THR A 37 8.90 3.78 -16.44
C THR A 37 8.81 4.47 -15.09
N LEU A 38 9.94 4.69 -14.44
CA LEU A 38 10.06 5.41 -13.17
C LEU A 38 11.11 6.51 -13.31
N LYS A 39 10.76 7.73 -12.92
CA LYS A 39 11.68 8.87 -12.91
C LYS A 39 12.75 8.75 -11.83
N TYR A 40 12.35 8.33 -10.63
CA TYR A 40 13.23 8.24 -9.48
C TYR A 40 13.87 6.86 -9.38
N PRO A 41 15.22 6.77 -9.27
CA PRO A 41 15.92 5.50 -9.13
C PRO A 41 15.72 4.88 -7.75
N ALA A 42 16.03 3.59 -7.61
CA ALA A 42 16.04 2.93 -6.31
C ALA A 42 16.97 3.64 -5.32
N GLY A 43 16.47 3.88 -4.10
CA GLY A 43 17.22 4.57 -3.06
C GLY A 43 17.28 6.09 -3.19
N PHE A 44 16.40 6.71 -4.00
CA PHE A 44 16.26 8.17 -4.01
C PHE A 44 15.84 8.68 -2.63
N ASP A 45 16.35 9.84 -2.23
CA ASP A 45 16.11 10.40 -0.90
C ASP A 45 14.82 11.23 -0.80
N HIS A 46 14.46 11.93 -1.86
CA HIS A 46 13.27 12.80 -1.91
C HIS A 46 12.81 13.03 -3.35
N PHE A 47 11.56 13.37 -3.52
CA PHE A 47 11.02 13.83 -4.80
C PHE A 47 11.57 15.23 -5.14
N ASP A 48 11.73 15.54 -6.43
CA ASP A 48 12.30 16.82 -6.90
C ASP A 48 11.49 18.05 -6.47
N TYR A 49 10.21 17.87 -6.18
CA TYR A 49 9.30 18.91 -5.72
C TYR A 49 9.31 19.11 -4.19
N VAL A 50 10.12 18.37 -3.45
CA VAL A 50 10.25 18.47 -1.99
C VAL A 50 11.51 19.27 -1.63
N GLU A 51 11.39 20.22 -0.69
CA GLU A 51 12.53 20.95 -0.13
C GLU A 51 13.20 20.14 1.00
N PRO A 52 14.36 19.49 0.75
CA PRO A 52 14.97 18.58 1.71
C PRO A 52 15.50 19.23 2.97
N VAL A 53 15.79 20.54 2.91
CA VAL A 53 16.30 21.33 4.06
C VAL A 53 15.23 22.19 4.71
N ALA A 54 13.96 21.91 4.45
CA ALA A 54 12.85 22.62 5.08
C ALA A 54 12.96 22.58 6.61
N LYS A 55 12.73 23.73 7.26
CA LYS A 55 12.73 23.81 8.73
C LYS A 55 11.58 22.99 9.30
N LYS A 56 11.91 22.10 10.23
CA LYS A 56 10.92 21.30 10.96
C LYS A 56 10.31 22.12 12.10
N GLY A 57 9.02 21.87 12.37
CA GLY A 57 8.28 22.50 13.46
C GLY A 57 7.52 23.76 13.03
N GLY A 58 6.99 24.49 14.02
CA GLY A 58 6.12 25.64 13.81
C GLY A 58 4.63 25.27 14.00
N LEU A 59 3.76 26.20 13.63
CA LEU A 59 2.30 26.04 13.67
C LEU A 59 1.73 26.42 12.31
N LEU A 60 0.97 25.51 11.70
CA LEU A 60 0.17 25.76 10.53
C LEU A 60 -1.31 25.68 10.92
N THR A 61 -2.03 26.81 10.78
CA THR A 61 -3.47 26.87 11.02
C THR A 61 -4.19 26.77 9.69
N LEU A 62 -4.99 25.70 9.55
CA LEU A 62 -5.86 25.48 8.41
C LEU A 62 -7.32 25.62 8.84
N HIS A 63 -8.19 25.90 7.88
CA HIS A 63 -9.63 25.93 8.13
C HIS A 63 -10.34 24.90 7.23
N ALA A 64 -11.43 24.37 7.72
CA ALA A 64 -12.40 23.58 6.95
C ALA A 64 -13.79 24.13 7.17
N LEU A 65 -14.64 24.08 6.15
CA LEU A 65 -16.04 24.51 6.28
C LEU A 65 -16.86 23.40 6.90
N GLY A 66 -17.72 23.77 7.85
CA GLY A 66 -18.63 22.83 8.53
C GLY A 66 -18.12 22.41 9.91
N SER A 67 -18.67 21.30 10.38
CA SER A 67 -18.32 20.66 11.65
C SER A 67 -18.05 19.18 11.41
N PHE A 68 -17.45 18.51 12.39
CA PHE A 68 -17.24 17.07 12.37
C PHE A 68 -17.80 16.45 13.65
N ASP A 69 -18.11 15.17 13.59
CA ASP A 69 -18.62 14.38 14.71
C ASP A 69 -17.98 12.99 14.81
N LYS A 70 -16.95 12.73 13.98
CA LYS A 70 -16.18 11.48 14.03
C LYS A 70 -14.72 11.67 13.64
N MET A 71 -13.86 10.78 14.17
CA MET A 71 -12.44 10.67 13.86
C MET A 71 -12.10 9.47 12.97
N ASN A 72 -13.05 8.63 12.60
CA ASN A 72 -12.84 7.55 11.64
C ASN A 72 -13.37 7.96 10.26
N PRO A 73 -12.50 8.21 9.26
CA PRO A 73 -12.91 8.64 7.92
C PRO A 73 -13.48 7.49 7.06
N PHE A 74 -13.40 6.25 7.54
CA PHE A 74 -13.74 5.07 6.74
C PHE A 74 -15.17 4.57 6.91
N THR A 75 -15.96 5.17 7.80
CA THR A 75 -17.36 4.76 8.07
C THR A 75 -18.36 5.65 7.36
N LEU A 76 -19.60 5.14 7.16
CA LEU A 76 -20.65 5.86 6.45
C LEU A 76 -21.29 6.98 7.29
N LYS A 77 -21.59 6.68 8.57
CA LYS A 77 -22.32 7.62 9.43
C LYS A 77 -21.41 8.70 9.98
N GLY A 78 -21.94 9.92 10.08
CA GLY A 78 -21.25 11.09 10.62
C GLY A 78 -20.39 11.82 9.58
N THR A 79 -19.83 12.95 10.00
CA THR A 79 -18.93 13.81 9.22
C THR A 79 -17.52 13.70 9.81
N GLU A 80 -16.57 13.25 9.03
CA GLU A 80 -15.18 13.11 9.47
C GLU A 80 -14.47 14.45 9.62
N ALA A 81 -13.53 14.49 10.56
CA ALA A 81 -12.63 15.63 10.69
C ALA A 81 -11.71 15.75 9.46
N PHE A 82 -11.49 16.98 9.03
CA PHE A 82 -10.64 17.27 7.88
C PHE A 82 -9.17 16.85 8.12
N GLY A 83 -8.51 16.32 7.10
CA GLY A 83 -7.08 15.98 7.13
C GLY A 83 -6.76 14.58 7.68
N LEU A 84 -7.75 13.78 8.08
CA LEU A 84 -7.49 12.43 8.58
C LEU A 84 -6.99 11.50 7.47
N PHE A 85 -7.76 11.39 6.39
CA PHE A 85 -7.42 10.60 5.20
C PHE A 85 -8.14 11.16 3.97
N GLY A 86 -7.43 11.26 2.86
CA GLY A 86 -7.99 11.71 1.58
C GLY A 86 -6.90 11.87 0.53
N ILE A 87 -7.29 12.12 -0.70
CA ILE A 87 -6.36 12.21 -1.85
C ILE A 87 -5.34 13.34 -1.67
N GLU A 88 -5.75 14.46 -1.10
CA GLU A 88 -4.92 15.65 -0.97
C GLU A 88 -4.41 15.90 0.46
N ASN A 89 -5.00 15.27 1.47
CA ASN A 89 -4.75 15.55 2.88
C ASN A 89 -4.79 14.29 3.73
N SER A 90 -3.82 13.42 3.54
CA SER A 90 -3.67 12.21 4.36
C SER A 90 -2.61 12.45 5.43
N LEU A 91 -3.01 13.05 6.57
CA LEU A 91 -2.08 13.43 7.62
C LEU A 91 -1.88 12.33 8.67
N ILE A 92 -2.87 11.48 8.86
CA ILE A 92 -2.90 10.47 9.95
C ILE A 92 -2.64 9.07 9.42
N PHE A 93 -3.16 8.72 8.25
CA PHE A 93 -3.02 7.38 7.69
C PHE A 93 -2.12 7.39 6.46
N GLU A 94 -1.18 6.48 6.42
CA GLU A 94 -0.37 6.22 5.23
C GLU A 94 -0.87 4.99 4.48
N THR A 95 -0.40 4.89 3.24
CA THR A 95 -0.71 3.83 2.29
C THR A 95 0.54 2.97 2.02
N LEU A 96 0.38 1.85 1.33
CA LEU A 96 1.52 0.98 0.99
C LEU A 96 2.55 1.69 0.11
N ALA A 97 2.10 2.60 -0.77
CA ALA A 97 2.98 3.44 -1.58
C ALA A 97 2.38 4.84 -1.77
N VAL A 98 3.21 5.81 -2.06
CA VAL A 98 2.83 7.21 -2.31
C VAL A 98 2.91 7.51 -3.81
N GLY A 99 1.88 8.19 -4.35
CA GLY A 99 1.88 8.66 -5.74
C GLY A 99 2.88 9.80 -5.95
N SER A 100 3.56 9.79 -7.09
CA SER A 100 4.39 10.92 -7.54
C SER A 100 3.49 12.05 -8.05
N LEU A 101 3.82 13.30 -7.72
CA LEU A 101 3.08 14.47 -8.22
C LEU A 101 3.59 14.96 -9.58
N ASP A 102 4.76 14.51 -10.00
CA ASP A 102 5.42 14.92 -11.25
C ASP A 102 5.58 13.78 -12.25
N GLU A 103 4.93 12.65 -12.00
CA GLU A 103 4.82 11.51 -12.90
C GLU A 103 3.38 11.02 -13.00
N PRO A 104 2.81 10.89 -14.18
CA PRO A 104 1.47 10.35 -14.31
C PRO A 104 1.44 8.86 -13.94
N PHE A 105 0.57 8.50 -13.00
CA PHE A 105 0.31 7.11 -12.58
C PHE A 105 1.52 6.32 -12.09
N ALA A 106 2.53 7.00 -11.53
CA ALA A 106 3.65 6.39 -10.83
C ALA A 106 3.46 6.47 -9.32
N ALA A 107 3.84 5.41 -8.61
CA ALA A 107 3.83 5.34 -7.15
C ALA A 107 5.09 4.65 -6.63
N TYR A 108 5.59 5.14 -5.51
CA TYR A 108 6.80 4.67 -4.85
C TYR A 108 6.50 4.12 -3.47
N GLY A 109 7.22 3.09 -3.09
CA GLY A 109 7.02 2.45 -1.79
C GLY A 109 7.10 3.42 -0.61
N LEU A 110 6.19 3.28 0.35
CA LEU A 110 6.11 4.04 1.58
C LEU A 110 6.09 3.09 2.78
N LEU A 111 4.93 2.54 3.16
CA LEU A 111 4.88 1.45 4.14
C LEU A 111 5.39 0.12 3.55
N ALA A 112 5.29 -0.08 2.24
CA ALA A 112 6.00 -1.13 1.53
C ALA A 112 7.34 -0.60 1.00
N LYS A 113 8.42 -1.36 1.14
CA LYS A 113 9.73 -1.04 0.54
C LYS A 113 9.89 -1.62 -0.86
N ASP A 114 9.24 -2.76 -1.12
CA ASP A 114 9.29 -3.44 -2.41
C ASP A 114 7.89 -3.81 -2.89
N ILE A 115 7.70 -3.72 -4.21
CA ILE A 115 6.44 -3.97 -4.91
C ILE A 115 6.76 -4.87 -6.10
N GLU A 116 6.14 -6.05 -6.16
CA GLU A 116 6.33 -7.02 -7.24
C GLU A 116 5.00 -7.30 -7.93
N LEU A 117 4.78 -6.69 -9.09
CA LEU A 117 3.61 -6.98 -9.91
C LEU A 117 3.82 -8.28 -10.69
N ALA A 118 2.88 -9.22 -10.58
CA ALA A 118 2.92 -10.44 -11.37
C ALA A 118 2.75 -10.14 -12.87
N GLU A 119 3.44 -10.90 -13.73
CA GLU A 119 3.41 -10.72 -15.20
C GLU A 119 1.99 -10.82 -15.77
N ASP A 120 1.17 -11.72 -15.21
CA ASP A 120 -0.22 -11.91 -15.60
C ASP A 120 -1.18 -10.82 -15.06
N LYS A 121 -0.65 -9.87 -14.26
CA LYS A 121 -1.39 -8.76 -13.62
C LYS A 121 -2.56 -9.22 -12.76
N LYS A 122 -2.50 -10.43 -12.21
CA LYS A 122 -3.52 -10.99 -11.31
C LYS A 122 -3.15 -10.90 -9.84
N SER A 123 -1.95 -10.43 -9.53
CA SER A 123 -1.53 -10.21 -8.14
C SER A 123 -0.40 -9.20 -8.05
N VAL A 124 -0.25 -8.63 -6.87
CA VAL A 124 0.90 -7.81 -6.47
C VAL A 124 1.39 -8.27 -5.11
N LEU A 125 2.69 -8.46 -4.98
CA LEU A 125 3.35 -8.78 -3.72
C LEU A 125 4.00 -7.53 -3.15
N PHE A 126 3.74 -7.25 -1.88
CA PHE A 126 4.36 -6.19 -1.10
C PHE A 126 5.32 -6.78 -0.08
N THR A 127 6.48 -6.17 0.07
CA THR A 127 7.37 -6.39 1.20
C THR A 127 7.36 -5.12 2.05
N LEU A 128 6.90 -5.23 3.30
CA LEU A 128 6.80 -4.08 4.20
C LEU A 128 8.18 -3.55 4.60
N ASN A 129 8.24 -2.24 4.85
CA ASN A 129 9.41 -1.60 5.41
C ASN A 129 9.49 -1.96 6.91
N GLU A 130 10.58 -2.56 7.33
CA GLU A 130 10.83 -2.96 8.72
C GLU A 130 10.88 -1.80 9.71
N ASN A 131 11.06 -0.57 9.21
CA ASN A 131 11.04 0.64 10.01
C ASN A 131 9.66 1.31 10.09
N ALA A 132 8.66 0.82 9.34
CA ALA A 132 7.31 1.35 9.38
C ALA A 132 6.70 1.20 10.77
N ARG A 133 6.16 2.29 11.31
CA ARG A 133 5.57 2.34 12.67
C ARG A 133 4.27 3.11 12.65
N PHE A 134 3.37 2.69 13.53
CA PHE A 134 2.24 3.52 13.94
C PHE A 134 2.68 4.61 14.92
N SER A 135 1.83 5.61 15.10
CA SER A 135 2.10 6.76 15.99
C SER A 135 2.24 6.39 17.48
N ASP A 136 1.77 5.22 17.88
CA ASP A 136 1.97 4.64 19.22
C ASP A 136 3.31 3.88 19.36
N GLY A 137 4.14 3.86 18.30
CA GLY A 137 5.43 3.19 18.24
C GLY A 137 5.36 1.70 17.87
N THR A 138 4.18 1.11 17.76
CA THR A 138 4.04 -0.30 17.34
C THR A 138 4.42 -0.46 15.86
N PRO A 139 5.03 -1.60 15.47
CA PRO A 139 5.38 -1.84 14.07
C PRO A 139 4.14 -2.04 13.22
N VAL A 140 4.21 -1.58 11.97
CA VAL A 140 3.23 -1.93 10.93
C VAL A 140 3.50 -3.35 10.46
N THR A 141 2.49 -4.22 10.47
CA THR A 141 2.62 -5.64 10.16
C THR A 141 1.75 -6.07 8.98
N VAL A 142 2.05 -7.24 8.43
CA VAL A 142 1.20 -7.83 7.36
C VAL A 142 -0.20 -8.19 7.85
N GLU A 143 -0.37 -8.41 9.16
CA GLU A 143 -1.66 -8.60 9.80
C GLU A 143 -2.50 -7.32 9.81
N ASP A 144 -1.86 -6.14 9.96
CA ASP A 144 -2.54 -4.84 9.86
C ASP A 144 -2.98 -4.58 8.42
N VAL A 145 -2.11 -4.88 7.45
CA VAL A 145 -2.44 -4.73 6.01
C VAL A 145 -3.61 -5.65 5.62
N LYS A 146 -3.57 -6.92 6.04
CA LYS A 146 -4.69 -7.85 5.78
C LYS A 146 -5.97 -7.38 6.46
N PHE A 147 -5.90 -6.99 7.73
CA PHE A 147 -7.03 -6.45 8.50
C PHE A 147 -7.64 -5.21 7.80
N SER A 148 -6.79 -4.33 7.26
CA SER A 148 -7.24 -3.13 6.55
C SER A 148 -8.10 -3.47 5.34
N LEU A 149 -7.63 -4.39 4.47
CA LEU A 149 -8.42 -4.81 3.31
C LEU A 149 -9.74 -5.47 3.74
N ASP A 150 -9.67 -6.42 4.68
CA ASP A 150 -10.85 -7.16 5.14
C ASP A 150 -11.89 -6.20 5.74
N THR A 151 -11.46 -5.20 6.53
CA THR A 151 -12.33 -4.21 7.17
C THR A 151 -12.91 -3.24 6.15
N LEU A 152 -12.09 -2.70 5.25
CA LEU A 152 -12.55 -1.74 4.22
C LEU A 152 -13.50 -2.37 3.19
N LYS A 153 -13.47 -3.68 3.05
CA LYS A 153 -14.42 -4.45 2.21
C LYS A 153 -15.65 -4.95 2.98
N SER A 154 -15.69 -4.81 4.30
CA SER A 154 -16.81 -5.25 5.13
C SER A 154 -17.94 -4.23 5.17
N ASP A 155 -19.09 -4.64 5.71
CA ASP A 155 -20.27 -3.77 5.92
C ASP A 155 -20.03 -2.69 7.01
N LEU A 156 -18.91 -2.73 7.71
CA LEU A 156 -18.51 -1.71 8.67
C LEU A 156 -18.01 -0.44 7.98
N ALA A 157 -17.44 -0.58 6.80
CA ALA A 157 -16.85 0.54 6.05
C ALA A 157 -17.89 1.26 5.18
N HIS A 158 -17.56 2.49 4.81
CA HIS A 158 -18.35 3.23 3.83
C HIS A 158 -18.42 2.46 2.50
N PRO A 159 -19.60 2.35 1.87
CA PRO A 159 -19.80 1.58 0.63
C PRO A 159 -18.85 1.94 -0.53
N SER A 160 -18.34 3.17 -0.56
CA SER A 160 -17.34 3.58 -1.55
C SER A 160 -16.04 2.78 -1.46
N TYR A 161 -15.59 2.42 -0.25
CA TYR A 161 -14.40 1.58 -0.08
C TYR A 161 -14.65 0.14 -0.51
N GLN A 162 -15.83 -0.42 -0.20
CA GLN A 162 -16.23 -1.75 -0.65
C GLN A 162 -16.21 -1.82 -2.19
N MET A 163 -16.76 -0.81 -2.85
CA MET A 163 -16.77 -0.70 -4.31
C MET A 163 -15.35 -0.51 -4.86
N TYR A 164 -14.53 0.33 -4.23
CA TYR A 164 -13.18 0.65 -4.69
C TYR A 164 -12.26 -0.56 -4.65
N TYR A 165 -12.36 -1.38 -3.59
CA TYR A 165 -11.52 -2.57 -3.41
C TYR A 165 -12.20 -3.90 -3.84
N GLN A 166 -13.38 -3.86 -4.48
CA GLN A 166 -14.14 -5.08 -4.81
C GLN A 166 -13.36 -6.10 -5.64
N ASP A 167 -12.52 -5.63 -6.56
CA ASP A 167 -11.74 -6.47 -7.46
C ASP A 167 -10.42 -7.01 -6.81
N ILE A 168 -10.09 -6.59 -5.61
CA ILE A 168 -9.05 -7.23 -4.79
C ILE A 168 -9.74 -8.37 -4.04
N SER A 169 -9.54 -9.61 -4.50
CA SER A 169 -10.24 -10.76 -3.94
C SER A 169 -9.76 -11.14 -2.54
N GLU A 170 -8.46 -11.06 -2.31
CA GLU A 170 -7.83 -11.49 -1.06
C GLU A 170 -6.48 -10.80 -0.83
N ALA A 171 -6.14 -10.56 0.45
CA ALA A 171 -4.79 -10.26 0.92
C ALA A 171 -4.24 -11.52 1.63
N LYS A 172 -3.29 -12.21 0.99
CA LYS A 172 -2.67 -13.44 1.48
C LYS A 172 -1.30 -13.16 2.08
N ILE A 173 -1.14 -13.46 3.37
CA ILE A 173 0.17 -13.38 4.03
C ILE A 173 1.05 -14.52 3.51
N GLU A 174 2.19 -14.21 2.89
CA GLU A 174 3.14 -15.20 2.38
C GLU A 174 4.26 -15.46 3.39
N ASP A 175 4.83 -14.41 3.98
CA ASP A 175 5.89 -14.54 4.97
C ASP A 175 5.81 -13.40 6.00
N LYS A 176 5.45 -13.74 7.22
CA LYS A 176 5.35 -12.76 8.32
C LYS A 176 6.71 -12.23 8.75
N ALA A 177 7.73 -13.08 8.77
CA ALA A 177 9.06 -12.70 9.23
C ALA A 177 9.75 -11.74 8.25
N GLN A 178 9.48 -11.89 6.96
CA GLN A 178 9.96 -11.00 5.92
C GLN A 178 9.00 -9.85 5.58
N GLY A 179 7.83 -9.77 6.24
CA GLY A 179 6.82 -8.74 5.98
C GLY A 179 6.18 -8.86 4.60
N LYS A 180 5.99 -10.08 4.06
CA LYS A 180 5.48 -10.30 2.70
C LYS A 180 3.99 -10.62 2.69
N ILE A 181 3.24 -9.84 1.91
CA ILE A 181 1.81 -9.99 1.70
C ILE A 181 1.45 -9.82 0.23
N ARG A 182 0.67 -10.74 -0.32
CA ARG A 182 0.21 -10.74 -1.71
C ARG A 182 -1.26 -10.36 -1.80
N PHE A 183 -1.58 -9.41 -2.67
CA PHE A 183 -2.95 -9.10 -3.05
C PHE A 183 -3.30 -9.84 -4.33
N LEU A 184 -4.39 -10.60 -4.29
CA LEU A 184 -4.94 -11.33 -5.41
C LEU A 184 -6.07 -10.54 -6.04
N PHE A 185 -6.14 -10.53 -7.37
CA PHE A 185 -7.16 -9.82 -8.12
C PHE A 185 -8.16 -10.80 -8.73
N SER A 186 -9.44 -10.45 -8.69
CA SER A 186 -10.53 -11.26 -9.27
C SER A 186 -10.47 -11.35 -10.79
N ARG A 187 -9.82 -10.37 -11.44
CA ARG A 187 -9.64 -10.27 -12.88
C ARG A 187 -8.33 -9.57 -13.23
N PRO A 188 -7.73 -9.81 -14.40
CA PRO A 188 -6.60 -9.01 -14.87
C PRO A 188 -7.08 -7.58 -15.14
N ASN A 189 -6.39 -6.59 -14.55
CA ASN A 189 -6.64 -5.19 -14.82
C ASN A 189 -5.34 -4.42 -14.61
N ARG A 190 -5.04 -3.50 -15.52
CA ARG A 190 -3.81 -2.70 -15.50
C ARG A 190 -3.75 -1.66 -14.38
N GLU A 191 -4.85 -1.41 -13.67
CA GLU A 191 -4.95 -0.38 -12.64
C GLU A 191 -5.08 -0.95 -11.21
N LEU A 192 -5.43 -2.24 -11.06
CA LEU A 192 -5.70 -2.82 -9.73
C LEU A 192 -4.49 -2.78 -8.78
N HIS A 193 -3.27 -2.87 -9.31
CA HIS A 193 -2.08 -2.71 -8.47
C HIS A 193 -1.95 -1.28 -7.93
N ILE A 194 -2.30 -0.25 -8.72
CA ILE A 194 -2.33 1.16 -8.24
C ILE A 194 -3.41 1.33 -7.16
N ILE A 195 -4.60 0.76 -7.37
CA ILE A 195 -5.67 0.76 -6.36
C ILE A 195 -5.22 0.10 -5.06
N ALA A 196 -4.52 -1.04 -5.15
CA ALA A 196 -3.99 -1.75 -3.98
C ALA A 196 -2.94 -0.93 -3.21
N LEU A 197 -2.09 -0.17 -3.93
CA LEU A 197 -1.06 0.69 -3.35
C LEU A 197 -1.64 1.84 -2.52
N GLN A 198 -2.80 2.36 -2.90
CA GLN A 198 -3.48 3.50 -2.26
C GLN A 198 -4.29 3.09 -1.02
N MET A 199 -4.27 1.82 -0.64
CA MET A 199 -5.02 1.35 0.52
C MET A 199 -4.39 1.87 1.81
N PRO A 200 -5.16 2.58 2.68
CA PRO A 200 -4.69 3.00 3.98
C PRO A 200 -4.45 1.78 4.88
N VAL A 201 -3.39 1.81 5.66
CA VAL A 201 -3.09 0.75 6.62
C VAL A 201 -3.59 1.14 8.00
N LEU A 202 -4.50 0.32 8.52
CA LEU A 202 -5.19 0.50 9.79
C LEU A 202 -4.47 -0.29 10.89
N ASN A 203 -4.33 0.30 12.08
CA ASN A 203 -3.82 -0.41 13.25
C ASN A 203 -4.87 -1.43 13.74
N LYS A 204 -4.63 -2.70 13.46
CA LYS A 204 -5.54 -3.80 13.82
C LYS A 204 -5.83 -3.83 15.32
N LYS A 205 -4.80 -3.64 16.15
CA LYS A 205 -4.95 -3.67 17.61
C LYS A 205 -5.90 -2.58 18.07
N PHE A 206 -5.67 -1.33 17.63
CA PHE A 206 -6.51 -0.19 17.98
C PHE A 206 -7.98 -0.43 17.63
N TYR A 207 -8.27 -0.79 16.38
CA TYR A 207 -9.65 -1.00 15.95
C TYR A 207 -10.32 -2.26 16.52
N THR A 208 -9.54 -3.26 16.93
CA THR A 208 -10.08 -4.45 17.63
C THR A 208 -10.46 -4.10 19.07
N GLU A 209 -9.68 -3.24 19.75
CA GLU A 209 -9.91 -2.84 21.13
C GLU A 209 -11.02 -1.78 21.28
N HIS A 210 -11.14 -0.86 20.30
CA HIS A 210 -12.02 0.31 20.39
C HIS A 210 -13.21 0.28 19.43
N GLY A 211 -13.31 -0.73 18.57
CA GLY A 211 -14.31 -0.82 17.51
C GLY A 211 -13.97 0.03 16.28
N PHE A 212 -14.64 -0.24 15.18
CA PHE A 212 -14.40 0.49 13.92
C PHE A 212 -15.26 1.77 13.80
N GLY A 213 -16.14 2.03 14.77
CA GLY A 213 -16.99 3.24 14.83
C GLY A 213 -18.38 3.09 14.23
N SER A 214 -18.71 1.91 13.71
CA SER A 214 -20.10 1.55 13.33
C SER A 214 -20.84 0.84 14.45
N GLU A 215 -20.13 0.35 15.45
CA GLU A 215 -20.68 -0.27 16.65
C GLU A 215 -21.16 0.78 17.66
N SER A 216 -22.22 0.47 18.37
CA SER A 216 -22.84 1.39 19.34
C SER A 216 -21.96 1.74 20.56
N THR A 217 -20.86 1.02 20.74
CA THR A 217 -19.92 1.18 21.87
C THR A 217 -18.66 1.96 21.50
N ALA A 218 -18.41 2.23 20.21
CA ALA A 218 -17.25 2.98 19.78
C ALA A 218 -17.41 4.47 20.08
N ASP A 219 -16.38 5.12 20.65
CA ASP A 219 -16.33 6.56 20.78
C ASP A 219 -16.01 7.19 19.41
N PRO A 220 -16.92 7.95 18.80
CA PRO A 220 -16.71 8.52 17.48
C PRO A 220 -15.61 9.58 17.44
N LEU A 221 -15.30 10.21 18.57
CA LEU A 221 -14.26 11.25 18.68
C LEU A 221 -12.93 10.74 19.18
N LEU A 222 -12.77 9.43 19.40
CA LEU A 222 -11.50 8.84 19.80
C LEU A 222 -10.44 9.08 18.70
N PRO A 223 -9.31 9.75 19.02
CA PRO A 223 -8.23 9.95 18.07
C PRO A 223 -7.66 8.63 17.55
N PRO A 224 -7.59 8.43 16.23
CA PRO A 224 -7.09 7.19 15.67
C PRO A 224 -5.58 7.07 15.78
N VAL A 225 -5.10 5.83 15.86
CA VAL A 225 -3.69 5.49 15.74
C VAL A 225 -3.40 5.19 14.27
N GLY A 226 -2.72 6.10 13.60
CA GLY A 226 -2.27 5.95 12.22
C GLY A 226 -0.76 5.88 12.10
N SER A 227 -0.24 5.76 10.89
CA SER A 227 1.19 5.73 10.56
C SER A 227 1.68 7.04 9.91
N GLY A 228 0.78 8.00 9.71
CA GLY A 228 1.05 9.25 9.04
C GLY A 228 1.96 10.22 9.80
N PRO A 229 2.36 11.31 9.15
CA PRO A 229 3.33 12.28 9.71
C PRO A 229 2.80 13.11 10.86
N TYR A 230 1.50 13.05 11.15
CA TYR A 230 0.84 13.79 12.23
C TYR A 230 0.01 12.88 13.12
N ILE A 231 -0.24 13.33 14.34
CA ILE A 231 -1.14 12.71 15.31
C ILE A 231 -2.24 13.70 15.71
N VAL A 232 -3.43 13.20 15.99
CA VAL A 232 -4.47 14.00 16.63
C VAL A 232 -4.11 14.12 18.12
N LYS A 233 -3.79 15.34 18.56
CA LYS A 233 -3.38 15.61 19.95
C LYS A 233 -4.60 15.79 20.86
N GLU A 234 -5.54 16.57 20.41
CA GLU A 234 -6.79 16.83 21.16
C GLU A 234 -7.92 17.26 20.21
N VAL A 235 -9.12 17.08 20.64
CA VAL A 235 -10.37 17.49 19.99
C VAL A 235 -11.09 18.44 20.92
N ASN A 236 -11.37 19.67 20.47
CA ASN A 236 -12.04 20.71 21.25
C ASN A 236 -13.42 21.06 20.70
#